data_c2c409cf4478b420cec48b5c57ba9bee
#
_entry.id   c2c409cf4478b420cec48b5c57ba9bee
#
_cell.length_a   1.000
_cell.length_b   1.000
_cell.length_c   1.000
_cell.angle_alpha   90.00
_cell.angle_beta   90.00
_cell.angle_gamma   90.00
#
_symmetry.space_group_name_H-M   'P 1'
#
loop_
_entity.id
_entity.type
_entity.pdbx_description
1 polymer ?
#
loop_
_entity_poly.entity_id
_entity_poly.type
_entity_poly.pdbx_seq_one_letter_code
_entity_poly.pdbx_strand_id
1 'polypeptide(L)'
;MSARTAAENLCGVLVEKTLVPLRKLGRIEDPLLISMTQDTLKKIGAGKDLTRAEADGAMEHILSGHATDSEIVELLAALRIKGETVEELVGFATAMRRYATKIFPSNYARRGEPLVDTCGTGGDSKGTFNVSTAAAFVVAGAGVRVAKHGNRSISSKCGSADVLEALGVRIDLEPEQVARCIDEIGIGFLFAPAMHAATRHAMRARHELGGRTVFNLLGPLTNPAGASAQVAGVYKAGFAELMAQALGELGVKRAFVVHGGDGLDEISIGGETCVAELRDGAVRSYTVVPEDFGLRRAPLESILGGDAKQNAQIIHKVLGRSLLYREHGPHRDIVRANAAAALVASGRATDWLNGVRLATESIDSGAARERLDALAAFSQSVAGDSRSAP
;
A
#
# COMPACT_ATOMS: atom_id res chain seq x y z
N MET A 1 21.99 21.82 34.71
CA MET A 1 22.93 20.95 33.96
C MET A 1 22.08 20.28 32.88
N SER A 2 22.35 20.60 31.63
CA SER A 2 21.44 20.37 30.50
C SER A 2 21.65 18.98 29.87
N ALA A 3 20.60 18.46 29.31
CA ALA A 3 20.53 17.17 28.62
C ALA A 3 21.51 16.97 27.44
N ARG A 4 22.31 17.96 27.15
CA ARG A 4 23.38 17.94 26.12
C ARG A 4 24.64 17.20 26.55
N THR A 5 24.90 17.12 27.85
CA THR A 5 26.11 16.48 28.39
C THR A 5 26.01 14.95 28.55
N ALA A 6 24.78 14.39 28.47
CA ALA A 6 24.57 12.95 28.57
C ALA A 6 24.75 12.22 27.25
N ALA A 7 24.55 12.88 26.10
CA ALA A 7 24.68 12.29 24.78
C ALA A 7 26.13 12.17 24.29
N GLU A 8 27.01 13.07 24.74
CA GLU A 8 28.41 13.04 24.34
C GLU A 8 29.26 12.01 25.09
N ASN A 9 28.80 11.52 26.26
CA ASN A 9 29.50 10.51 27.05
C ASN A 9 29.11 9.04 26.73
N LEU A 10 28.06 8.80 25.95
CA LEU A 10 27.72 7.43 25.53
C LEU A 10 28.40 6.98 24.23
N CYS A 11 28.93 7.90 23.44
CA CYS A 11 29.60 7.58 22.19
C CYS A 11 31.09 7.19 22.37
N GLY A 12 31.67 7.44 23.55
CA GLY A 12 33.13 7.29 23.82
C GLY A 12 33.56 5.97 24.49
N VAL A 13 32.63 5.13 24.98
CA VAL A 13 32.99 4.00 25.87
C VAL A 13 32.73 2.61 25.27
N LEU A 14 32.17 2.49 24.07
CA LEU A 14 31.79 1.19 23.45
C LEU A 14 32.67 0.74 22.28
N VAL A 15 33.82 1.39 22.02
CA VAL A 15 34.69 1.05 20.87
C VAL A 15 35.90 0.17 21.23
N GLU A 16 36.17 -0.11 22.51
CA GLU A 16 37.28 -1.00 22.88
C GLU A 16 36.82 -2.19 23.71
N LYS A 17 36.42 -3.26 23.08
CA LYS A 17 36.61 -4.68 23.49
C LYS A 17 35.65 -5.58 22.71
N THR A 18 36.12 -6.14 21.60
CA THR A 18 36.06 -7.60 21.26
C THR A 18 36.35 -7.76 19.76
N LEU A 19 37.63 -7.76 19.44
CA LEU A 19 38.12 -8.38 18.18
C LEU A 19 38.43 -9.84 18.48
N VAL A 20 37.58 -10.76 18.02
CA VAL A 20 37.89 -12.17 17.85
C VAL A 20 37.97 -12.45 16.34
N PRO A 21 39.05 -13.06 15.84
CA PRO A 21 39.24 -13.24 14.40
C PRO A 21 38.45 -14.43 13.88
N LEU A 22 37.39 -14.19 13.13
CA LEU A 22 36.72 -15.20 12.28
C LEU A 22 37.37 -15.21 10.88
N ARG A 23 38.48 -15.91 10.74
CA ARG A 23 39.00 -16.40 9.46
C ARG A 23 38.44 -17.78 9.21
N LYS A 24 37.59 -17.93 8.21
CA LYS A 24 37.39 -19.00 7.24
C LYS A 24 35.91 -19.22 6.96
N LEU A 25 35.42 -18.51 5.95
CA LEU A 25 34.45 -19.01 4.97
C LEU A 25 34.36 -17.92 3.89
N GLY A 26 34.74 -18.27 2.68
CA GLY A 26 34.90 -17.31 1.58
C GLY A 26 33.58 -16.70 1.16
N ARG A 27 33.32 -15.50 1.63
CA ARG A 27 32.48 -14.50 0.99
C ARG A 27 33.38 -13.35 0.59
N ILE A 28 33.37 -13.00 -0.66
CA ILE A 28 33.90 -11.75 -1.14
C ILE A 28 32.96 -10.70 -0.56
N GLU A 29 33.27 -10.19 0.63
CA GLU A 29 32.66 -8.97 1.16
C GLU A 29 33.19 -7.85 0.29
N ASP A 30 32.29 -7.24 -0.51
CA ASP A 30 32.62 -6.03 -1.25
C ASP A 30 32.83 -4.89 -0.22
N PRO A 31 34.05 -4.39 -0.01
CA PRO A 31 34.32 -3.34 0.99
C PRO A 31 33.58 -2.04 0.69
N LEU A 32 33.13 -1.86 -0.56
CA LEU A 32 32.33 -0.70 -0.99
C LEU A 32 30.91 -0.70 -0.41
N LEU A 33 30.29 -1.90 -0.21
CA LEU A 33 28.92 -1.99 0.33
C LEU A 33 28.87 -1.61 1.82
N ILE A 34 29.85 -2.05 2.63
CA ILE A 34 29.91 -1.74 4.07
C ILE A 34 30.20 -0.24 4.28
N SER A 35 31.09 0.33 3.48
CA SER A 35 31.41 1.76 3.49
C SER A 35 30.21 2.63 3.13
N MET A 36 29.40 2.25 2.14
CA MET A 36 28.20 3.01 1.74
C MET A 36 27.17 3.12 2.87
N THR A 37 26.96 2.09 3.66
CA THR A 37 25.94 2.10 4.72
C THR A 37 26.32 3.03 5.88
N GLN A 38 27.58 3.02 6.31
CA GLN A 38 28.05 3.93 7.37
C GLN A 38 28.01 5.41 6.94
N ASP A 39 28.38 5.70 5.69
CA ASP A 39 28.31 7.07 5.17
C ASP A 39 26.86 7.53 4.99
N THR A 40 25.97 6.64 4.61
CA THR A 40 24.52 6.89 4.54
C THR A 40 23.95 7.25 5.92
N LEU A 41 24.29 6.48 6.95
CA LEU A 41 23.84 6.76 8.33
C LEU A 41 24.38 8.10 8.85
N LYS A 42 25.67 8.41 8.63
CA LYS A 42 26.25 9.70 8.99
C LYS A 42 25.56 10.86 8.26
N LYS A 43 25.29 10.68 6.97
CA LYS A 43 24.64 11.69 6.13
C LYS A 43 23.23 12.01 6.61
N ILE A 44 22.41 10.98 6.81
CA ILE A 44 21.02 11.14 7.23
C ILE A 44 20.92 11.59 8.71
N GLY A 45 21.82 11.11 9.57
CA GLY A 45 21.94 11.56 10.97
C GLY A 45 22.31 13.03 11.09
N ALA A 46 23.02 13.60 10.09
CA ALA A 46 23.27 15.03 9.96
C ALA A 46 22.09 15.81 9.34
N GLY A 47 20.93 15.19 9.12
CA GLY A 47 19.74 15.81 8.54
C GLY A 47 19.84 16.09 7.03
N LYS A 48 20.77 15.42 6.33
CA LYS A 48 20.95 15.59 4.87
C LYS A 48 20.16 14.54 4.12
N ASP A 49 19.61 14.92 2.95
CA ASP A 49 18.87 14.03 2.08
C ASP A 49 19.79 13.00 1.41
N LEU A 50 19.29 11.76 1.28
CA LEU A 50 19.95 10.74 0.47
C LEU A 50 19.60 10.95 -1.01
N THR A 51 20.56 10.68 -1.87
CA THR A 51 20.27 10.51 -3.30
C THR A 51 19.48 9.21 -3.51
N ARG A 52 18.84 9.08 -4.67
CA ARG A 52 18.13 7.85 -5.07
C ARG A 52 19.02 6.62 -4.99
N ALA A 53 20.27 6.72 -5.43
CA ALA A 53 21.23 5.61 -5.39
C ALA A 53 21.62 5.23 -3.97
N GLU A 54 21.85 6.21 -3.09
CA GLU A 54 22.17 5.95 -1.68
C GLU A 54 20.97 5.30 -0.95
N ALA A 55 19.75 5.79 -1.20
CA ALA A 55 18.53 5.19 -0.64
C ALA A 55 18.29 3.77 -1.15
N ASP A 56 18.50 3.53 -2.46
CA ASP A 56 18.39 2.20 -3.07
C ASP A 56 19.39 1.24 -2.42
N GLY A 57 20.67 1.62 -2.31
CA GLY A 57 21.71 0.81 -1.68
C GLY A 57 21.45 0.53 -0.19
N ALA A 58 20.97 1.53 0.56
CA ALA A 58 20.61 1.34 1.96
C ALA A 58 19.47 0.32 2.13
N MET A 59 18.43 0.41 1.32
CA MET A 59 17.32 -0.54 1.35
C MET A 59 17.77 -1.95 0.89
N GLU A 60 18.60 -2.04 -0.14
CA GLU A 60 19.18 -3.31 -0.58
C GLU A 60 19.97 -3.98 0.54
N HIS A 61 20.80 -3.22 1.27
CA HIS A 61 21.54 -3.71 2.41
C HIS A 61 20.64 -4.30 3.51
N ILE A 62 19.50 -3.64 3.78
CA ILE A 62 18.46 -4.14 4.69
C ILE A 62 17.83 -5.43 4.17
N LEU A 63 17.35 -5.41 2.92
CA LEU A 63 16.58 -6.52 2.35
C LEU A 63 17.43 -7.77 2.09
N SER A 64 18.74 -7.63 1.86
CA SER A 64 19.68 -8.74 1.76
C SER A 64 20.07 -9.34 3.13
N GLY A 65 19.65 -8.70 4.23
CA GLY A 65 19.92 -9.15 5.60
C GLY A 65 21.34 -8.85 6.09
N HIS A 66 22.03 -7.89 5.45
CA HIS A 66 23.37 -7.46 5.86
C HIS A 66 23.34 -6.38 6.95
N ALA A 67 22.26 -5.56 7.01
CA ALA A 67 22.11 -4.54 8.02
C ALA A 67 21.77 -5.14 9.39
N THR A 68 22.37 -4.60 10.43
CA THR A 68 22.02 -4.90 11.81
C THR A 68 20.73 -4.19 12.24
N ASP A 69 20.04 -4.71 13.24
CA ASP A 69 18.84 -4.06 13.79
C ASP A 69 19.12 -2.62 14.22
N SER A 70 20.30 -2.35 14.82
CA SER A 70 20.73 -1.03 15.25
C SER A 70 20.86 -0.04 14.09
N GLU A 71 21.49 -0.45 12.99
CA GLU A 71 21.63 0.39 11.77
C GLU A 71 20.26 0.69 11.17
N ILE A 72 19.36 -0.30 11.15
CA ILE A 72 17.99 -0.10 10.65
C ILE A 72 17.22 0.88 11.55
N VAL A 73 17.31 0.74 12.88
CA VAL A 73 16.66 1.67 13.83
C VAL A 73 17.19 3.08 13.63
N GLU A 74 18.52 3.26 13.51
CA GLU A 74 19.15 4.56 13.29
C GLU A 74 18.66 5.22 11.99
N LEU A 75 18.68 4.48 10.88
CA LEU A 75 18.17 4.97 9.59
C LEU A 75 16.70 5.40 9.67
N LEU A 76 15.85 4.52 10.22
CA LEU A 76 14.41 4.77 10.31
C LEU A 76 14.09 5.94 11.25
N ALA A 77 14.83 6.07 12.35
CA ALA A 77 14.68 7.19 13.29
C ALA A 77 15.12 8.52 12.66
N ALA A 78 16.25 8.52 11.96
CA ALA A 78 16.75 9.70 11.27
C ALA A 78 15.78 10.17 10.15
N LEU A 79 15.27 9.25 9.33
CA LEU A 79 14.24 9.55 8.32
C LEU A 79 12.97 10.13 8.96
N ARG A 80 12.50 9.58 10.07
CA ARG A 80 11.32 10.08 10.79
C ARG A 80 11.50 11.52 11.28
N ILE A 81 12.71 11.88 11.72
CA ILE A 81 13.03 13.23 12.22
C ILE A 81 13.17 14.22 11.07
N LYS A 82 13.89 13.83 10.01
CA LYS A 82 14.17 14.67 8.85
C LYS A 82 12.94 14.84 7.95
N GLY A 83 12.16 13.81 7.81
CA GLY A 83 11.15 13.65 6.76
C GLY A 83 11.75 13.04 5.49
N GLU A 84 10.93 12.32 4.73
CA GLU A 84 11.32 11.65 3.50
C GLU A 84 11.26 12.62 2.30
N THR A 85 12.10 12.38 1.30
CA THR A 85 12.07 13.06 -0.01
C THR A 85 11.60 12.12 -1.11
N VAL A 86 11.25 12.66 -2.28
CA VAL A 86 10.87 11.85 -3.47
C VAL A 86 12.00 10.92 -3.86
N GLU A 87 13.24 11.42 -3.92
CA GLU A 87 14.42 10.63 -4.29
C GLU A 87 14.65 9.45 -3.34
N GLU A 88 14.48 9.68 -2.04
CA GLU A 88 14.59 8.63 -1.03
C GLU A 88 13.49 7.58 -1.17
N LEU A 89 12.23 8.00 -1.32
CA LEU A 89 11.11 7.07 -1.52
C LEU A 89 11.28 6.24 -2.79
N VAL A 90 11.70 6.86 -3.88
CA VAL A 90 11.93 6.17 -5.16
C VAL A 90 13.08 5.18 -5.04
N GLY A 91 14.20 5.57 -4.38
CA GLY A 91 15.33 4.66 -4.14
C GLY A 91 14.91 3.44 -3.31
N PHE A 92 14.29 3.65 -2.16
CA PHE A 92 13.80 2.57 -1.30
C PHE A 92 12.79 1.66 -2.01
N ALA A 93 11.83 2.25 -2.73
CA ALA A 93 10.83 1.48 -3.46
C ALA A 93 11.44 0.68 -4.62
N THR A 94 12.47 1.21 -5.29
CA THR A 94 13.19 0.51 -6.37
C THR A 94 13.85 -0.75 -5.85
N ALA A 95 14.59 -0.68 -4.74
CA ALA A 95 15.15 -1.85 -4.08
C ALA A 95 14.06 -2.85 -3.67
N MET A 96 12.99 -2.39 -3.01
CA MET A 96 11.90 -3.28 -2.61
C MET A 96 11.25 -3.99 -3.80
N ARG A 97 11.05 -3.31 -4.94
CA ARG A 97 10.51 -3.92 -6.17
C ARG A 97 11.45 -4.96 -6.79
N ARG A 98 12.77 -4.82 -6.63
CA ARG A 98 13.74 -5.85 -7.07
C ARG A 98 13.63 -7.11 -6.24
N TYR A 99 13.42 -6.98 -4.93
CA TYR A 99 13.28 -8.09 -3.98
C TYR A 99 11.86 -8.66 -3.90
N ALA A 100 10.88 -8.01 -4.52
CA ALA A 100 9.51 -8.48 -4.52
C ALA A 100 9.33 -9.71 -5.39
N THR A 101 8.46 -10.62 -4.96
CA THR A 101 8.00 -11.75 -5.77
C THR A 101 7.15 -11.23 -6.93
N LYS A 102 7.58 -11.48 -8.17
CA LYS A 102 6.86 -11.02 -9.37
C LYS A 102 5.60 -11.84 -9.59
N ILE A 103 4.48 -11.17 -9.81
CA ILE A 103 3.20 -11.82 -10.13
C ILE A 103 3.16 -12.25 -11.59
N PHE A 104 3.63 -11.38 -12.50
CA PHE A 104 3.66 -11.69 -13.92
C PHE A 104 5.10 -11.94 -14.39
N PRO A 105 5.33 -12.91 -15.28
CA PRO A 105 6.64 -13.12 -15.88
C PRO A 105 7.07 -11.89 -16.69
N SER A 106 8.38 -11.70 -16.86
CA SER A 106 8.97 -10.52 -17.52
C SER A 106 8.52 -10.34 -18.99
N ASN A 107 8.11 -11.43 -19.64
CA ASN A 107 7.57 -11.45 -21.00
C ASN A 107 6.04 -11.38 -21.07
N TYR A 108 5.37 -11.16 -19.93
CA TYR A 108 3.92 -11.01 -19.91
C TYR A 108 3.52 -9.72 -20.64
N ALA A 109 3.03 -9.89 -21.86
CA ALA A 109 2.46 -8.80 -22.62
C ALA A 109 1.12 -8.39 -21.96
N ARG A 110 1.15 -7.32 -21.15
CA ARG A 110 -0.09 -6.68 -20.73
C ARG A 110 -0.84 -6.29 -22.00
N ARG A 111 -2.11 -6.69 -22.10
CA ARG A 111 -2.98 -6.44 -23.27
C ARG A 111 -3.27 -4.94 -23.50
N GLY A 112 -2.35 -4.04 -23.09
CA GLY A 112 -2.54 -2.59 -23.16
C GLY A 112 -3.57 -2.04 -22.16
N GLU A 113 -4.26 -2.92 -21.43
CA GLU A 113 -5.27 -2.55 -20.46
C GLU A 113 -4.66 -2.11 -19.14
N PRO A 114 -5.20 -1.06 -18.49
CA PRO A 114 -4.74 -0.63 -17.19
C PRO A 114 -4.94 -1.70 -16.12
N LEU A 115 -3.96 -1.82 -15.23
CA LEU A 115 -4.05 -2.60 -14.00
C LEU A 115 -4.09 -1.62 -12.82
N VAL A 116 -5.11 -1.74 -11.99
CA VAL A 116 -5.38 -0.78 -10.91
C VAL A 116 -5.02 -1.37 -9.55
N ASP A 117 -4.43 -0.54 -8.68
CA ASP A 117 -4.36 -0.80 -7.24
C ASP A 117 -5.16 0.24 -6.46
N THR A 118 -5.80 -0.19 -5.38
CA THR A 118 -6.58 0.65 -4.45
C THR A 118 -6.03 0.49 -3.03
N CYS A 119 -4.74 0.66 -2.84
CA CYS A 119 -4.14 0.55 -1.51
C CYS A 119 -3.83 1.93 -0.92
N GLY A 120 -3.86 2.04 0.41
CA GLY A 120 -3.41 3.21 1.16
C GLY A 120 -2.23 2.87 2.07
N THR A 121 -1.67 3.89 2.71
CA THR A 121 -0.62 3.73 3.73
C THR A 121 -1.16 3.06 4.98
N GLY A 122 -2.46 3.07 5.17
CA GLY A 122 -3.10 2.67 6.41
C GLY A 122 -2.76 3.60 7.57
N GLY A 123 -3.27 3.25 8.75
CA GLY A 123 -2.86 3.91 9.98
C GLY A 123 -3.53 5.27 10.24
N ASP A 124 -4.63 5.60 9.59
CA ASP A 124 -5.44 6.78 9.85
C ASP A 124 -6.09 6.75 11.25
N SER A 125 -6.22 5.55 11.83
CA SER A 125 -6.81 5.31 13.17
C SER A 125 -8.26 5.80 13.31
N LYS A 126 -8.99 5.94 12.21
CA LYS A 126 -10.38 6.43 12.20
C LYS A 126 -11.42 5.34 12.43
N GLY A 127 -11.01 4.08 12.30
CA GLY A 127 -11.88 2.94 12.60
C GLY A 127 -12.98 2.70 11.57
N THR A 128 -12.80 3.16 10.34
CA THR A 128 -13.69 2.86 9.22
C THR A 128 -13.62 1.40 8.82
N PHE A 129 -14.64 0.91 8.12
CA PHE A 129 -14.56 -0.39 7.47
C PHE A 129 -13.59 -0.36 6.28
N ASN A 130 -13.30 -1.51 5.68
CA ASN A 130 -12.31 -1.64 4.61
C ASN A 130 -12.84 -1.08 3.27
N VAL A 131 -12.92 0.26 3.16
CA VAL A 131 -13.47 1.02 2.03
C VAL A 131 -12.74 0.64 0.74
N SER A 132 -11.41 0.74 0.70
CA SER A 132 -10.60 0.44 -0.49
C SER A 132 -10.73 -1.02 -0.93
N THR A 133 -10.99 -1.97 0.01
CA THR A 133 -11.24 -3.37 -0.33
C THR A 133 -12.62 -3.55 -1.00
N ALA A 134 -13.65 -2.90 -0.49
CA ALA A 134 -14.96 -2.89 -1.13
C ALA A 134 -14.92 -2.22 -2.51
N ALA A 135 -14.22 -1.08 -2.62
CA ALA A 135 -14.03 -0.35 -3.88
C ALA A 135 -13.31 -1.20 -4.94
N ALA A 136 -12.32 -2.03 -4.54
CA ALA A 136 -11.63 -2.95 -5.45
C ALA A 136 -12.58 -3.89 -6.18
N PHE A 137 -13.56 -4.49 -5.49
CA PHE A 137 -14.57 -5.35 -6.11
C PHE A 137 -15.51 -4.57 -7.03
N VAL A 138 -15.85 -3.33 -6.67
CA VAL A 138 -16.68 -2.46 -7.51
C VAL A 138 -15.96 -2.12 -8.81
N VAL A 139 -14.68 -1.78 -8.73
CA VAL A 139 -13.81 -1.50 -9.89
C VAL A 139 -13.68 -2.73 -10.79
N ALA A 140 -13.45 -3.90 -10.20
CA ALA A 140 -13.39 -5.17 -10.94
C ALA A 140 -14.72 -5.51 -11.62
N GLY A 141 -15.86 -5.29 -10.93
CA GLY A 141 -17.20 -5.47 -11.49
C GLY A 141 -17.53 -4.50 -12.62
N ALA A 142 -16.91 -3.31 -12.64
CA ALA A 142 -17.01 -2.36 -13.74
C ALA A 142 -16.09 -2.71 -14.94
N GLY A 143 -15.39 -3.86 -14.89
CA GLY A 143 -14.59 -4.41 -15.98
C GLY A 143 -13.15 -3.93 -16.02
N VAL A 144 -12.62 -3.36 -14.95
CA VAL A 144 -11.20 -2.97 -14.82
C VAL A 144 -10.46 -4.01 -13.99
N ARG A 145 -9.29 -4.44 -14.47
CA ARG A 145 -8.46 -5.40 -13.73
C ARG A 145 -7.83 -4.75 -12.50
N VAL A 146 -7.90 -5.46 -11.37
CA VAL A 146 -7.42 -4.99 -10.07
C VAL A 146 -6.35 -5.92 -9.51
N ALA A 147 -5.21 -5.36 -9.14
CA ALA A 147 -4.15 -6.01 -8.39
C ALA A 147 -4.06 -5.37 -7.00
N LYS A 148 -4.95 -5.77 -6.09
CA LYS A 148 -5.03 -5.15 -4.78
C LYS A 148 -3.89 -5.58 -3.89
N HIS A 149 -2.98 -4.65 -3.60
CA HIS A 149 -1.94 -4.84 -2.60
C HIS A 149 -2.49 -4.58 -1.20
N GLY A 150 -2.18 -5.42 -0.24
CA GLY A 150 -2.70 -5.25 1.10
C GLY A 150 -2.04 -6.11 2.17
N ASN A 151 -2.39 -5.84 3.43
CA ASN A 151 -1.78 -6.48 4.58
C ASN A 151 -2.82 -6.73 5.69
N ARG A 152 -2.39 -7.46 6.72
CA ARG A 152 -3.10 -7.50 7.99
C ARG A 152 -2.98 -6.15 8.71
N SER A 153 -3.91 -5.90 9.61
CA SER A 153 -3.84 -4.69 10.44
C SER A 153 -2.67 -4.75 11.42
N ILE A 154 -1.99 -3.60 11.57
CA ILE A 154 -1.01 -3.39 12.65
C ILE A 154 -1.58 -2.49 13.74
N SER A 155 -2.41 -1.52 13.39
CA SER A 155 -2.92 -0.48 14.30
C SER A 155 -4.45 -0.36 14.33
N SER A 156 -5.14 -0.85 13.31
CA SER A 156 -6.61 -0.88 13.24
C SER A 156 -7.18 -2.22 13.69
N LYS A 157 -8.50 -2.32 13.80
CA LYS A 157 -9.18 -3.58 14.19
C LYS A 157 -9.20 -4.64 13.08
N CYS A 158 -9.02 -4.22 11.81
CA CYS A 158 -9.16 -5.10 10.67
C CYS A 158 -8.40 -4.55 9.46
N GLY A 159 -7.42 -5.29 8.96
CA GLY A 159 -6.72 -5.00 7.70
C GLY A 159 -7.45 -5.60 6.50
N SER A 160 -6.95 -5.30 5.29
CA SER A 160 -7.53 -5.84 4.05
C SER A 160 -7.42 -7.37 3.97
N ALA A 161 -6.34 -7.96 4.45
CA ALA A 161 -6.18 -9.41 4.51
C ALA A 161 -7.19 -10.05 5.49
N ASP A 162 -7.39 -9.43 6.66
CA ASP A 162 -8.28 -9.96 7.68
C ASP A 162 -9.74 -9.99 7.19
N VAL A 163 -10.20 -8.92 6.53
CA VAL A 163 -11.57 -8.88 5.99
C VAL A 163 -11.74 -9.82 4.81
N LEU A 164 -10.72 -10.01 3.96
CA LEU A 164 -10.80 -10.94 2.83
C LEU A 164 -10.92 -12.39 3.31
N GLU A 165 -10.19 -12.79 4.36
CA GLU A 165 -10.38 -14.10 4.98
C GLU A 165 -11.79 -14.25 5.56
N ALA A 166 -12.34 -13.22 6.22
CA ALA A 166 -13.72 -13.24 6.70
C ALA A 166 -14.77 -13.28 5.58
N LEU A 167 -14.42 -12.83 4.37
CA LEU A 167 -15.22 -12.95 3.15
C LEU A 167 -15.04 -14.30 2.41
N GLY A 168 -14.23 -15.21 2.97
CA GLY A 168 -13.98 -16.53 2.42
C GLY A 168 -12.87 -16.61 1.37
N VAL A 169 -12.10 -15.54 1.17
CA VAL A 169 -10.97 -15.51 0.25
C VAL A 169 -9.71 -16.02 0.96
N ARG A 170 -9.01 -16.97 0.37
CA ARG A 170 -7.65 -17.33 0.80
C ARG A 170 -6.65 -16.29 0.32
N ILE A 171 -5.80 -15.84 1.22
CA ILE A 171 -4.82 -14.77 0.95
C ILE A 171 -3.41 -15.28 0.68
N ASP A 172 -3.13 -16.56 0.91
CA ASP A 172 -1.84 -17.24 0.80
C ASP A 172 -1.68 -17.97 -0.55
N LEU A 173 -2.19 -17.35 -1.62
CA LEU A 173 -2.06 -17.88 -2.98
C LEU A 173 -0.63 -17.69 -3.51
N GLU A 174 -0.16 -18.68 -4.29
CA GLU A 174 1.08 -18.57 -5.03
C GLU A 174 1.00 -17.49 -6.13
N PRO A 175 2.12 -16.88 -6.54
CA PRO A 175 2.13 -15.79 -7.52
C PRO A 175 1.39 -16.10 -8.82
N GLU A 176 1.54 -17.31 -9.35
CA GLU A 176 0.85 -17.77 -10.57
C GLU A 176 -0.66 -17.87 -10.38
N GLN A 177 -1.10 -18.26 -9.18
CA GLN A 177 -2.53 -18.33 -8.83
C GLN A 177 -3.11 -16.91 -8.71
N VAL A 178 -2.36 -15.98 -8.12
CA VAL A 178 -2.75 -14.55 -8.08
C VAL A 178 -2.84 -13.95 -9.49
N ALA A 179 -1.88 -14.27 -10.37
CA ALA A 179 -1.93 -13.84 -11.77
C ALA A 179 -3.19 -14.35 -12.46
N ARG A 180 -3.56 -15.62 -12.26
CA ARG A 180 -4.80 -16.19 -12.78
C ARG A 180 -6.04 -15.50 -12.21
N CYS A 181 -6.09 -15.17 -10.93
CA CYS A 181 -7.18 -14.39 -10.36
C CYS A 181 -7.36 -13.06 -11.11
N ILE A 182 -6.27 -12.34 -11.38
CA ILE A 182 -6.32 -11.05 -12.09
C ILE A 182 -6.81 -11.24 -13.53
N ASP A 183 -6.33 -12.27 -14.23
CA ASP A 183 -6.64 -12.50 -15.65
C ASP A 183 -8.04 -13.11 -15.88
N GLU A 184 -8.44 -14.09 -15.06
CA GLU A 184 -9.68 -14.86 -15.24
C GLU A 184 -10.87 -14.19 -14.52
N ILE A 185 -10.64 -13.63 -13.32
CA ILE A 185 -11.70 -13.06 -12.47
C ILE A 185 -11.73 -11.53 -12.56
N GLY A 186 -10.61 -10.91 -12.92
CA GLY A 186 -10.46 -9.46 -12.97
C GLY A 186 -9.97 -8.82 -11.67
N ILE A 187 -9.71 -9.62 -10.62
CA ILE A 187 -9.16 -9.14 -9.36
C ILE A 187 -8.29 -10.20 -8.69
N GLY A 188 -7.13 -9.80 -8.18
CA GLY A 188 -6.27 -10.62 -7.35
C GLY A 188 -5.81 -9.85 -6.11
N PHE A 189 -5.60 -10.57 -5.01
CA PHE A 189 -5.07 -10.02 -3.77
C PHE A 189 -3.59 -10.38 -3.61
N LEU A 190 -2.77 -9.35 -3.40
CA LEU A 190 -1.34 -9.46 -3.22
C LEU A 190 -1.02 -9.25 -1.74
N PHE A 191 -0.85 -10.35 -1.03
CA PHE A 191 -0.56 -10.32 0.41
C PHE A 191 0.87 -9.86 0.66
N ALA A 192 1.05 -8.66 1.20
CA ALA A 192 2.35 -7.99 1.33
C ALA A 192 3.44 -8.85 1.98
N PRO A 193 3.21 -9.59 3.09
CA PRO A 193 4.22 -10.47 3.68
C PRO A 193 4.71 -11.59 2.75
N ALA A 194 3.83 -12.16 1.94
CA ALA A 194 4.19 -13.19 0.96
C ALA A 194 4.95 -12.59 -0.24
N MET A 195 4.53 -11.41 -0.69
CA MET A 195 5.10 -10.77 -1.87
C MET A 195 6.44 -10.06 -1.58
N HIS A 196 6.67 -9.64 -0.35
CA HIS A 196 7.86 -8.91 0.10
C HIS A 196 8.59 -9.62 1.24
N ALA A 197 8.86 -10.92 1.09
CA ALA A 197 9.44 -11.74 2.15
C ALA A 197 10.76 -11.18 2.73
N ALA A 198 11.56 -10.45 1.92
CA ALA A 198 12.80 -9.82 2.37
C ALA A 198 12.59 -8.71 3.42
N THR A 199 11.40 -8.12 3.51
CA THR A 199 11.11 -7.10 4.53
C THR A 199 11.13 -7.64 5.96
N ARG A 200 11.12 -8.98 6.14
CA ARG A 200 11.30 -9.61 7.45
C ARG A 200 12.57 -9.16 8.16
N HIS A 201 13.63 -8.83 7.42
CA HIS A 201 14.89 -8.35 7.98
C HIS A 201 14.77 -6.99 8.69
N ALA A 202 13.75 -6.18 8.36
CA ALA A 202 13.50 -4.91 9.02
C ALA A 202 12.45 -5.02 10.15
N MET A 203 11.76 -6.16 10.31
CA MET A 203 10.59 -6.24 11.20
C MET A 203 10.94 -6.01 12.66
N ARG A 204 12.07 -6.58 13.14
CA ARG A 204 12.50 -6.44 14.53
C ARG A 204 12.83 -4.99 14.86
N ALA A 205 13.64 -4.34 14.02
CA ALA A 205 14.01 -2.93 14.18
C ALA A 205 12.77 -2.01 14.13
N ARG A 206 11.83 -2.27 13.24
CA ARG A 206 10.56 -1.53 13.16
C ARG A 206 9.71 -1.70 14.43
N HIS A 207 9.70 -2.91 14.99
CA HIS A 207 8.96 -3.20 16.23
C HIS A 207 9.61 -2.49 17.43
N GLU A 208 10.94 -2.52 17.53
CA GLU A 208 11.71 -1.84 18.56
C GLU A 208 11.51 -0.32 18.51
N LEU A 209 11.60 0.28 17.31
CA LEU A 209 11.41 1.71 17.14
C LEU A 209 9.96 2.16 17.40
N GLY A 210 9.01 1.29 17.15
CA GLY A 210 7.58 1.57 17.29
C GLY A 210 7.07 2.71 16.39
N GLY A 211 5.75 2.81 16.26
CA GLY A 211 5.11 3.85 15.47
C GLY A 211 5.34 3.72 13.95
N ARG A 212 5.10 4.82 13.22
CA ARG A 212 5.23 4.85 11.75
C ARG A 212 6.68 5.05 11.32
N THR A 213 7.04 4.42 10.21
CA THR A 213 8.35 4.54 9.55
C THR A 213 8.13 4.72 8.05
N VAL A 214 9.22 4.97 7.30
CA VAL A 214 9.16 5.03 5.83
C VAL A 214 8.49 3.79 5.20
N PHE A 215 8.58 2.62 5.83
CA PHE A 215 7.89 1.40 5.35
C PHE A 215 6.36 1.56 5.24
N ASN A 216 5.75 2.48 5.99
CA ASN A 216 4.32 2.77 5.85
C ASN A 216 4.01 3.50 4.53
N LEU A 217 4.95 4.30 4.02
CA LEU A 217 4.82 4.98 2.72
C LEU A 217 5.18 4.06 1.56
N LEU A 218 6.07 3.07 1.78
CA LEU A 218 6.57 2.20 0.72
C LEU A 218 5.55 1.16 0.23
N GLY A 219 4.58 0.76 1.07
CA GLY A 219 3.55 -0.21 0.68
C GLY A 219 2.86 0.15 -0.66
N PRO A 220 2.24 1.33 -0.78
CA PRO A 220 1.60 1.77 -2.03
C PRO A 220 2.58 1.96 -3.21
N LEU A 221 3.88 2.15 -2.97
CA LEU A 221 4.90 2.35 -4.01
C LEU A 221 5.45 1.04 -4.59
N THR A 222 5.09 -0.12 -4.00
CA THR A 222 5.78 -1.38 -4.28
C THR A 222 4.86 -2.52 -4.74
N ASN A 223 3.74 -2.19 -5.39
CA ASN A 223 2.83 -3.22 -5.91
C ASN A 223 3.56 -4.20 -6.84
N PRO A 224 3.65 -5.51 -6.50
CA PRO A 224 4.47 -6.48 -7.24
C PRO A 224 3.88 -6.91 -8.58
N ALA A 225 2.60 -6.62 -8.85
CA ALA A 225 2.01 -6.79 -10.17
C ALA A 225 2.30 -5.60 -11.09
N GLY A 226 2.93 -4.53 -10.57
CA GLY A 226 3.28 -3.33 -11.33
C GLY A 226 2.04 -2.62 -11.85
N ALA A 227 1.09 -2.29 -10.98
CA ALA A 227 -0.10 -1.51 -11.32
C ALA A 227 0.28 -0.25 -12.10
N SER A 228 -0.44 0.02 -13.18
CA SER A 228 -0.21 1.18 -14.05
C SER A 228 -1.09 2.37 -13.68
N ALA A 229 -2.14 2.13 -12.90
CA ALA A 229 -3.02 3.14 -12.34
C ALA A 229 -3.28 2.86 -10.85
N GLN A 230 -3.48 3.91 -10.04
CA GLN A 230 -3.59 3.74 -8.59
C GLN A 230 -4.47 4.79 -7.93
N VAL A 231 -5.19 4.38 -6.88
CA VAL A 231 -5.71 5.29 -5.85
C VAL A 231 -5.01 4.92 -4.54
N ALA A 232 -4.28 5.87 -3.98
CA ALA A 232 -3.50 5.65 -2.76
C ALA A 232 -3.92 6.64 -1.67
N GLY A 233 -4.47 6.13 -0.58
CA GLY A 233 -4.73 6.95 0.59
C GLY A 233 -3.48 7.18 1.43
N VAL A 234 -3.31 8.39 1.96
CA VAL A 234 -2.21 8.73 2.87
C VAL A 234 -2.74 9.25 4.21
N TYR A 235 -2.10 8.83 5.29
CA TYR A 235 -2.52 9.20 6.66
C TYR A 235 -2.25 10.67 7.02
N LYS A 236 -1.58 11.44 6.16
CA LYS A 236 -1.28 12.86 6.37
C LYS A 236 -1.26 13.57 5.01
N ALA A 237 -1.96 14.70 4.90
CA ALA A 237 -2.08 15.47 3.66
C ALA A 237 -0.74 15.84 3.01
N GLY A 238 0.28 16.18 3.82
CA GLY A 238 1.62 16.53 3.34
C GLY A 238 2.35 15.44 2.56
N PHE A 239 1.88 14.18 2.61
CA PHE A 239 2.44 13.09 1.81
C PHE A 239 1.77 12.91 0.45
N ALA A 240 0.65 13.59 0.18
CA ALA A 240 -0.10 13.35 -1.05
C ALA A 240 0.73 13.65 -2.30
N GLU A 241 1.31 14.84 -2.38
CA GLU A 241 2.12 15.26 -3.52
C GLU A 241 3.43 14.47 -3.62
N LEU A 242 4.12 14.25 -2.48
CA LEU A 242 5.34 13.46 -2.39
C LEU A 242 5.14 12.04 -2.96
N MET A 243 4.06 11.38 -2.57
CA MET A 243 3.71 10.03 -3.02
C MET A 243 3.30 10.00 -4.48
N ALA A 244 2.56 11.01 -4.96
CA ALA A 244 2.17 11.11 -6.36
C ALA A 244 3.39 11.28 -7.27
N GLN A 245 4.36 12.11 -6.88
CA GLN A 245 5.63 12.27 -7.59
C GLN A 245 6.42 10.96 -7.60
N ALA A 246 6.57 10.31 -6.43
CA ALA A 246 7.28 9.03 -6.35
C ALA A 246 6.62 7.93 -7.21
N LEU A 247 5.28 7.85 -7.26
CA LEU A 247 4.56 6.93 -8.15
C LEU A 247 4.87 7.20 -9.63
N GLY A 248 4.94 8.46 -10.04
CA GLY A 248 5.29 8.86 -11.40
C GLY A 248 6.70 8.41 -11.80
N GLU A 249 7.69 8.69 -10.94
CA GLU A 249 9.08 8.26 -11.11
C GLU A 249 9.23 6.72 -11.16
N LEU A 250 8.35 6.01 -10.44
CA LEU A 250 8.29 4.55 -10.45
C LEU A 250 7.47 3.96 -11.60
N GLY A 251 7.02 4.79 -12.56
CA GLY A 251 6.41 4.38 -13.82
C GLY A 251 4.90 4.19 -13.79
N VAL A 252 4.20 4.59 -12.71
CA VAL A 252 2.74 4.66 -12.69
C VAL A 252 2.30 5.75 -13.66
N LYS A 253 1.27 5.48 -14.47
CA LYS A 253 0.81 6.42 -15.51
C LYS A 253 -0.20 7.43 -14.99
N ARG A 254 -1.09 6.98 -14.11
CA ARG A 254 -2.14 7.79 -13.51
C ARG A 254 -2.36 7.38 -12.06
N ALA A 255 -2.42 8.35 -11.17
CA ALA A 255 -2.76 8.08 -9.78
C ALA A 255 -3.52 9.24 -9.15
N PHE A 256 -4.34 8.91 -8.16
CA PHE A 256 -4.86 9.87 -7.20
C PHE A 256 -4.32 9.48 -5.83
N VAL A 257 -3.50 10.35 -5.25
CA VAL A 257 -3.08 10.23 -3.86
C VAL A 257 -3.93 11.14 -3.02
N VAL A 258 -4.64 10.58 -2.04
CA VAL A 258 -5.75 11.27 -1.38
C VAL A 258 -5.61 11.30 0.14
N HIS A 259 -6.15 12.36 0.75
CA HIS A 259 -6.28 12.48 2.21
C HIS A 259 -7.55 13.26 2.54
N GLY A 260 -8.48 12.63 3.24
CA GLY A 260 -9.70 13.28 3.73
C GLY A 260 -9.41 14.31 4.82
N GLY A 261 -10.09 15.45 4.79
CA GLY A 261 -9.95 16.50 5.80
C GLY A 261 -10.36 16.08 7.20
N ASP A 262 -11.16 15.02 7.32
CA ASP A 262 -11.49 14.32 8.56
C ASP A 262 -10.39 13.34 9.04
N GLY A 263 -9.29 13.27 8.29
CA GLY A 263 -8.10 12.48 8.58
C GLY A 263 -8.13 11.06 8.03
N LEU A 264 -9.06 10.74 7.14
CA LEU A 264 -9.12 9.45 6.44
C LEU A 264 -7.99 9.34 5.39
N ASP A 265 -7.46 8.13 5.22
CA ASP A 265 -6.63 7.76 4.07
C ASP A 265 -7.49 7.25 2.89
N GLU A 266 -8.61 7.93 2.64
CA GLU A 266 -9.60 7.66 1.59
C GLU A 266 -10.19 8.99 1.07
N ILE A 267 -10.91 8.97 -0.05
CA ILE A 267 -11.81 10.07 -0.42
C ILE A 267 -12.96 10.10 0.59
N SER A 268 -13.05 11.20 1.34
CA SER A 268 -14.07 11.37 2.37
C SER A 268 -15.43 11.74 1.77
N ILE A 269 -16.49 11.28 2.42
CA ILE A 269 -17.85 11.80 2.22
C ILE A 269 -18.29 12.74 3.35
N GLY A 270 -17.42 13.01 4.33
CA GLY A 270 -17.71 13.95 5.42
C GLY A 270 -17.37 15.39 5.09
N GLY A 271 -16.44 15.61 4.18
CA GLY A 271 -15.93 16.94 3.87
C GLY A 271 -14.94 16.96 2.72
N GLU A 272 -14.03 17.91 2.79
CA GLU A 272 -12.98 18.10 1.80
C GLU A 272 -12.00 16.93 1.78
N THR A 273 -11.47 16.61 0.59
CA THR A 273 -10.38 15.67 0.40
C THR A 273 -9.28 16.35 -0.42
N CYS A 274 -8.08 16.37 0.11
CA CYS A 274 -6.88 16.76 -0.63
C CYS A 274 -6.54 15.66 -1.64
N VAL A 275 -6.32 16.04 -2.89
CA VAL A 275 -5.98 15.14 -3.99
C VAL A 275 -4.70 15.62 -4.64
N ALA A 276 -3.71 14.74 -4.77
CA ALA A 276 -2.58 14.91 -5.67
C ALA A 276 -2.77 13.94 -6.85
N GLU A 277 -3.12 14.50 -8.00
CA GLU A 277 -3.32 13.77 -9.25
C GLU A 277 -2.02 13.67 -10.03
N LEU A 278 -1.55 12.45 -10.25
CA LEU A 278 -0.53 12.14 -11.24
C LEU A 278 -1.20 11.82 -12.56
N ARG A 279 -0.87 12.58 -13.59
CA ARG A 279 -1.33 12.35 -14.96
C ARG A 279 -0.28 12.78 -15.96
N ASP A 280 0.05 11.88 -16.91
CA ASP A 280 0.96 12.16 -18.01
C ASP A 280 2.34 12.71 -17.53
N GLY A 281 2.85 12.20 -16.39
CA GLY A 281 4.12 12.58 -15.78
C GLY A 281 4.08 13.88 -14.95
N ALA A 282 2.94 14.58 -14.91
CA ALA A 282 2.76 15.78 -14.09
C ALA A 282 1.91 15.50 -12.85
N VAL A 283 2.23 16.18 -11.75
CA VAL A 283 1.44 16.14 -10.51
C VAL A 283 0.74 17.48 -10.32
N ARG A 284 -0.55 17.41 -10.02
CA ARG A 284 -1.40 18.56 -9.71
C ARG A 284 -2.15 18.32 -8.42
N SER A 285 -2.09 19.28 -7.48
CA SER A 285 -2.82 19.21 -6.21
C SER A 285 -4.06 20.09 -6.24
N TYR A 286 -5.17 19.58 -5.71
CA TYR A 286 -6.45 20.28 -5.58
C TYR A 286 -7.30 19.63 -4.48
N THR A 287 -8.44 20.23 -4.19
CA THR A 287 -9.42 19.72 -3.23
C THR A 287 -10.69 19.30 -3.94
N VAL A 288 -11.29 18.20 -3.51
CA VAL A 288 -12.62 17.75 -3.91
C VAL A 288 -13.54 17.63 -2.71
N VAL A 289 -14.83 17.70 -2.95
CA VAL A 289 -15.88 17.53 -1.94
C VAL A 289 -16.89 16.46 -2.40
N PRO A 290 -17.70 15.88 -1.50
CA PRO A 290 -18.68 14.86 -1.87
C PRO A 290 -19.61 15.28 -3.00
N GLU A 291 -19.94 16.55 -3.09
CA GLU A 291 -20.81 17.13 -4.12
C GLU A 291 -20.22 17.03 -5.53
N ASP A 292 -18.88 17.04 -5.68
CA ASP A 292 -18.18 16.82 -6.96
C ASP A 292 -18.43 15.42 -7.53
N PHE A 293 -18.74 14.48 -6.63
CA PHE A 293 -19.14 13.10 -6.96
C PHE A 293 -20.66 12.92 -7.08
N GLY A 294 -21.44 13.99 -6.93
CA GLY A 294 -22.90 13.91 -6.85
C GLY A 294 -23.41 13.19 -5.60
N LEU A 295 -22.62 13.18 -4.54
CA LEU A 295 -22.92 12.50 -3.28
C LEU A 295 -23.30 13.51 -2.20
N ARG A 296 -24.05 13.02 -1.19
CA ARG A 296 -24.38 13.82 -0.02
C ARG A 296 -23.32 13.66 1.06
N ARG A 297 -23.10 14.72 1.82
CA ARG A 297 -22.23 14.64 3.00
C ARG A 297 -22.83 13.72 4.04
N ALA A 298 -21.96 12.93 4.67
CA ALA A 298 -22.31 12.10 5.80
C ALA A 298 -21.17 12.11 6.84
N PRO A 299 -21.48 12.12 8.15
CA PRO A 299 -20.46 12.19 9.18
C PRO A 299 -19.66 10.89 9.26
N LEU A 300 -18.42 10.98 9.76
CA LEU A 300 -17.48 9.85 9.87
C LEU A 300 -18.08 8.66 10.65
N GLU A 301 -18.87 8.95 11.68
CA GLU A 301 -19.54 7.96 12.51
C GLU A 301 -20.46 7.02 11.71
N SER A 302 -20.97 7.49 10.58
CA SER A 302 -21.87 6.72 9.72
C SER A 302 -21.18 5.67 8.84
N ILE A 303 -19.83 5.68 8.81
CA ILE A 303 -18.99 4.75 8.02
C ILE A 303 -18.02 3.96 8.87
N LEU A 304 -18.23 3.93 10.19
CA LEU A 304 -17.40 3.14 11.08
C LEU A 304 -17.54 1.64 10.78
N GLY A 305 -16.42 0.95 10.96
CA GLY A 305 -16.33 -0.49 10.90
C GLY A 305 -16.15 -1.12 12.28
N GLY A 306 -15.65 -2.34 12.27
CA GLY A 306 -15.38 -3.11 13.47
C GLY A 306 -14.29 -4.15 13.24
N ASP A 307 -14.53 -5.35 13.75
CA ASP A 307 -13.69 -6.51 13.48
C ASP A 307 -13.88 -7.02 12.04
N ALA A 308 -13.10 -8.03 11.67
CA ALA A 308 -13.14 -8.61 10.32
C ALA A 308 -14.54 -9.15 9.95
N LYS A 309 -15.24 -9.75 10.89
CA LYS A 309 -16.59 -10.29 10.64
C LYS A 309 -17.62 -9.19 10.42
N GLN A 310 -17.56 -8.12 11.23
CA GLN A 310 -18.44 -6.96 11.08
C GLN A 310 -18.17 -6.25 9.76
N ASN A 311 -16.90 -6.05 9.39
CA ASN A 311 -16.52 -5.42 8.12
C ASN A 311 -16.91 -6.27 6.91
N ALA A 312 -16.78 -7.59 6.98
CA ALA A 312 -17.27 -8.50 5.95
C ALA A 312 -18.79 -8.36 5.75
N GLN A 313 -19.56 -8.25 6.83
CA GLN A 313 -21.01 -8.02 6.76
C GLN A 313 -21.35 -6.67 6.10
N ILE A 314 -20.60 -5.61 6.41
CA ILE A 314 -20.77 -4.30 5.77
C ILE A 314 -20.48 -4.42 4.26
N ILE A 315 -19.37 -5.05 3.87
CA ILE A 315 -19.02 -5.25 2.47
C ILE A 315 -20.09 -6.06 1.74
N HIS A 316 -20.58 -7.15 2.33
CA HIS A 316 -21.69 -7.92 1.76
C HIS A 316 -22.96 -7.08 1.55
N LYS A 317 -23.28 -6.18 2.47
CA LYS A 317 -24.42 -5.26 2.33
C LYS A 317 -24.18 -4.26 1.20
N VAL A 318 -22.99 -3.64 1.16
CA VAL A 318 -22.62 -2.66 0.12
C VAL A 318 -22.68 -3.27 -1.28
N LEU A 319 -22.13 -4.48 -1.45
CA LEU A 319 -22.10 -5.19 -2.73
C LEU A 319 -23.39 -5.96 -3.05
N GLY A 320 -24.36 -5.99 -2.13
CA GLY A 320 -25.61 -6.75 -2.28
C GLY A 320 -26.63 -6.06 -3.18
N ARG A 321 -27.47 -6.86 -3.83
CA ARG A 321 -28.57 -6.43 -4.73
C ARG A 321 -29.85 -5.99 -3.98
N SER A 322 -29.86 -5.94 -2.66
CA SER A 322 -31.07 -5.66 -1.90
C SER A 322 -31.69 -4.31 -2.26
N LEU A 323 -32.96 -4.31 -2.63
CA LEU A 323 -33.75 -3.11 -2.91
C LEU A 323 -33.78 -2.13 -1.71
N LEU A 324 -33.73 -2.66 -0.49
CA LEU A 324 -33.70 -1.88 0.75
C LEU A 324 -32.40 -1.08 0.91
N TYR A 325 -31.32 -1.43 0.22
CA TYR A 325 -30.01 -0.77 0.25
C TYR A 325 -29.69 -0.02 -1.07
N ARG A 326 -30.60 0.00 -2.05
CA ARG A 326 -30.44 0.79 -3.28
C ARG A 326 -30.51 2.30 -3.02
N GLU A 327 -31.13 2.71 -1.92
CA GLU A 327 -31.18 4.11 -1.50
C GLU A 327 -29.94 4.42 -0.66
N HIS A 328 -29.12 5.27 -1.20
CA HIS A 328 -28.04 6.08 -0.64
C HIS A 328 -27.70 5.89 0.86
N GLY A 329 -26.86 4.91 1.17
CA GLY A 329 -26.30 4.78 2.51
C GLY A 329 -24.83 5.22 2.54
N PRO A 330 -24.34 5.85 3.62
CA PRO A 330 -22.98 6.37 3.71
C PRO A 330 -21.88 5.34 3.38
N HIS A 331 -22.01 4.09 3.81
CA HIS A 331 -21.07 3.02 3.46
C HIS A 331 -20.98 2.78 1.95
N ARG A 332 -22.11 2.85 1.24
CA ARG A 332 -22.15 2.68 -0.20
C ARG A 332 -21.58 3.91 -0.92
N ASP A 333 -21.87 5.11 -0.40
CA ASP A 333 -21.45 6.36 -1.00
C ASP A 333 -19.93 6.53 -0.96
N ILE A 334 -19.28 6.22 0.17
CA ILE A 334 -17.82 6.30 0.26
C ILE A 334 -17.16 5.26 -0.65
N VAL A 335 -17.73 4.07 -0.79
CA VAL A 335 -17.22 3.05 -1.74
C VAL A 335 -17.36 3.53 -3.17
N ARG A 336 -18.50 4.16 -3.54
CA ARG A 336 -18.71 4.72 -4.88
C ARG A 336 -17.71 5.84 -5.20
N ALA A 337 -17.43 6.74 -4.24
CA ALA A 337 -16.45 7.81 -4.42
C ALA A 337 -15.03 7.25 -4.68
N ASN A 338 -14.59 6.32 -3.85
CA ASN A 338 -13.25 5.72 -3.98
C ASN A 338 -13.13 4.80 -5.20
N ALA A 339 -14.18 4.06 -5.55
CA ALA A 339 -14.24 3.30 -6.81
C ALA A 339 -14.24 4.22 -8.03
N ALA A 340 -14.97 5.34 -7.99
CA ALA A 340 -14.97 6.35 -9.06
C ALA A 340 -13.56 6.85 -9.36
N ALA A 341 -12.78 7.18 -8.32
CA ALA A 341 -11.41 7.61 -8.49
C ALA A 341 -10.55 6.54 -9.20
N ALA A 342 -10.70 5.27 -8.82
CA ALA A 342 -9.99 4.17 -9.46
C ALA A 342 -10.43 3.97 -10.93
N LEU A 343 -11.70 4.15 -11.22
CA LEU A 343 -12.24 4.09 -12.59
C LEU A 343 -11.75 5.27 -13.44
N VAL A 344 -11.60 6.47 -12.87
CA VAL A 344 -11.00 7.63 -13.56
C VAL A 344 -9.50 7.42 -13.77
N ALA A 345 -8.77 6.94 -12.76
CA ALA A 345 -7.35 6.64 -12.87
C ALA A 345 -7.07 5.58 -13.94
N SER A 346 -7.94 4.58 -14.08
CA SER A 346 -7.83 3.57 -15.13
C SER A 346 -8.19 4.06 -16.53
N GLY A 347 -8.80 5.24 -16.66
CA GLY A 347 -9.35 5.76 -17.91
C GLY A 347 -10.67 5.11 -18.33
N ARG A 348 -11.27 4.27 -17.46
CA ARG A 348 -12.60 3.67 -17.68
C ARG A 348 -13.71 4.70 -17.54
N ALA A 349 -13.52 5.70 -16.66
CA ALA A 349 -14.40 6.84 -16.49
C ALA A 349 -13.70 8.13 -16.94
N THR A 350 -14.48 9.10 -17.43
CA THR A 350 -14.00 10.41 -17.90
C THR A 350 -13.81 11.41 -16.77
N ASP A 351 -14.65 11.32 -15.74
CA ASP A 351 -14.75 12.25 -14.62
C ASP A 351 -15.37 11.56 -13.39
N TRP A 352 -15.46 12.27 -12.26
CA TRP A 352 -16.00 11.76 -11.01
C TRP A 352 -17.44 11.28 -11.12
N LEU A 353 -18.32 12.06 -11.75
CA LEU A 353 -19.75 11.72 -11.90
C LEU A 353 -19.94 10.47 -12.76
N ASN A 354 -19.20 10.37 -13.86
CA ASN A 354 -19.20 9.17 -14.69
C ASN A 354 -18.65 7.95 -13.93
N GLY A 355 -17.60 8.15 -13.11
CA GLY A 355 -17.03 7.14 -12.24
C GLY A 355 -18.05 6.61 -11.22
N VAL A 356 -18.77 7.52 -10.54
CA VAL A 356 -19.83 7.13 -9.59
C VAL A 356 -20.98 6.39 -10.29
N ARG A 357 -21.37 6.80 -11.50
CA ARG A 357 -22.38 6.10 -12.29
C ARG A 357 -21.94 4.65 -12.58
N LEU A 358 -20.72 4.45 -13.08
CA LEU A 358 -20.19 3.11 -13.37
C LEU A 358 -20.02 2.27 -12.10
N ALA A 359 -19.59 2.87 -11.00
CA ALA A 359 -19.51 2.20 -9.70
C ALA A 359 -20.90 1.75 -9.22
N THR A 360 -21.91 2.61 -9.37
CA THR A 360 -23.30 2.30 -9.05
C THR A 360 -23.83 1.15 -9.91
N GLU A 361 -23.59 1.18 -11.21
CA GLU A 361 -23.98 0.10 -12.14
C GLU A 361 -23.33 -1.24 -11.77
N SER A 362 -22.03 -1.24 -11.41
CA SER A 362 -21.31 -2.42 -10.95
C SER A 362 -21.93 -3.05 -9.71
N ILE A 363 -22.37 -2.23 -8.76
CA ILE A 363 -23.04 -2.71 -7.55
C ILE A 363 -24.45 -3.20 -7.87
N ASP A 364 -25.26 -2.40 -8.57
CA ASP A 364 -26.69 -2.68 -8.80
C ASP A 364 -26.94 -3.86 -9.72
N SER A 365 -26.08 -4.09 -10.71
CA SER A 365 -26.10 -5.29 -11.55
C SER A 365 -25.71 -6.54 -10.77
N GLY A 366 -24.97 -6.38 -9.65
CA GLY A 366 -24.37 -7.45 -8.87
C GLY A 366 -23.00 -7.89 -9.39
N ALA A 367 -22.46 -7.26 -10.43
CA ALA A 367 -21.15 -7.61 -10.99
C ALA A 367 -20.03 -7.50 -9.94
N ALA A 368 -20.06 -6.49 -9.08
CA ALA A 368 -19.11 -6.36 -7.97
C ALA A 368 -19.16 -7.56 -7.01
N ARG A 369 -20.36 -8.02 -6.68
CA ARG A 369 -20.58 -9.19 -5.82
C ARG A 369 -20.08 -10.47 -6.48
N GLU A 370 -20.36 -10.64 -7.76
CA GLU A 370 -19.88 -11.80 -8.54
C GLU A 370 -18.36 -11.90 -8.55
N ARG A 371 -17.63 -10.78 -8.60
CA ARG A 371 -16.15 -10.76 -8.47
C ARG A 371 -15.67 -11.26 -7.11
N LEU A 372 -16.33 -10.84 -6.03
CA LEU A 372 -16.01 -11.34 -4.69
C LEU A 372 -16.27 -12.85 -4.58
N ASP A 373 -17.45 -13.30 -5.01
CA ASP A 373 -17.84 -14.71 -4.91
C ASP A 373 -16.92 -15.60 -5.77
N ALA A 374 -16.56 -15.14 -6.98
CA ALA A 374 -15.62 -15.82 -7.86
C ALA A 374 -14.20 -15.90 -7.28
N LEU A 375 -13.69 -14.81 -6.70
CA LEU A 375 -12.38 -14.80 -6.06
C LEU A 375 -12.35 -15.74 -4.85
N ALA A 376 -13.39 -15.74 -4.02
CA ALA A 376 -13.51 -16.65 -2.89
C ALA A 376 -13.52 -18.10 -3.35
N ALA A 377 -14.37 -18.46 -4.32
CA ALA A 377 -14.47 -19.82 -4.86
C ALA A 377 -13.16 -20.30 -5.48
N PHE A 378 -12.53 -19.48 -6.33
CA PHE A 378 -11.24 -19.81 -6.96
C PHE A 378 -10.15 -20.03 -5.91
N SER A 379 -10.01 -19.11 -4.95
CA SER A 379 -8.95 -19.19 -3.93
C SER A 379 -9.07 -20.47 -3.08
N GLN A 380 -10.26 -20.96 -2.86
CA GLN A 380 -10.49 -22.23 -2.14
C GLN A 380 -10.22 -23.46 -3.03
N SER A 381 -10.54 -23.40 -4.32
CA SER A 381 -10.37 -24.54 -5.25
C SER A 381 -8.91 -24.92 -5.48
N VAL A 382 -8.04 -23.92 -5.64
CA VAL A 382 -6.60 -24.15 -5.89
C VAL A 382 -5.82 -24.63 -4.65
N ALA A 383 -6.45 -24.59 -3.47
CA ALA A 383 -5.88 -25.16 -2.24
C ALA A 383 -5.86 -26.69 -2.23
N GLY A 384 -6.76 -27.32 -2.97
CA GLY A 384 -6.84 -28.77 -3.07
C GLY A 384 -5.67 -29.40 -3.86
N ASP A 385 -5.21 -28.67 -4.89
CA ASP A 385 -4.18 -29.19 -5.80
C ASP A 385 -2.77 -29.25 -5.18
N SER A 386 -2.45 -28.38 -4.23
CA SER A 386 -1.17 -28.37 -3.55
C SER A 386 -0.95 -29.50 -2.52
N ARG A 387 -2.01 -30.25 -2.16
CA ARG A 387 -1.95 -31.40 -1.25
C ARG A 387 -1.82 -32.75 -1.96
N SER A 388 -1.84 -32.76 -3.29
CA SER A 388 -1.81 -33.97 -4.12
C SER A 388 -0.53 -34.16 -4.94
N ALA A 389 0.53 -33.40 -4.66
CA ALA A 389 1.86 -33.70 -5.18
C ALA A 389 2.56 -34.72 -4.24
N PRO A 390 3.07 -35.85 -4.76
CA PRO A 390 3.67 -36.95 -3.99
C PRO A 390 4.99 -36.57 -3.33
#